data_b59154b991413275be40dc01bd678a45
#
_entry.id   b59154b991413275be40dc01bd678a45
#
_cell.length_a   1.000
_cell.length_b   1.000
_cell.length_c   1.000
_cell.angle_alpha   90.00
_cell.angle_beta   90.00
_cell.angle_gamma   90.00
#
_symmetry.space_group_name_H-M   'P 1'
#
loop_
_entity.id
_entity.type
_entity.pdbx_description
1 polymer ?
#
loop_
_entity_poly.entity_id
_entity_poly.type
_entity_poly.pdbx_seq_one_letter_code
_entity_poly.pdbx_strand_id
1 'polypeptide(L)'
;MATGSDIQQRLEEMRTALVKRGVAITPKRAKVLEILATSDEHPNVGDLHAEVQRWHPSTSLATVYNTIELLKETGQVLELEFSAAANRYDGRRPDSHPHLVCLECQRIDDLEVPEPEGIFEAIGAETGYEVVRQRLDYYGICPNCQKKRESRLSGQAEFVALNDRANY
;
A
#
# COMPACT_ATOMS: atom_id res chain seq x y z
N MET A 1 10.68 9.62 4.63
CA MET A 1 10.25 8.92 5.89
C MET A 1 9.45 9.91 6.71
N ALA A 2 8.22 9.54 7.12
CA ALA A 2 7.41 10.39 7.99
C ALA A 2 8.10 10.57 9.35
N THR A 3 7.97 11.76 9.91
CA THR A 3 8.48 12.04 11.27
C THR A 3 7.53 11.45 12.31
N GLY A 4 7.98 11.27 13.55
CA GLY A 4 7.10 10.81 14.63
C GLY A 4 5.91 11.77 14.85
N SER A 5 6.08 13.05 14.55
CA SER A 5 5.01 14.06 14.60
C SER A 5 3.93 13.79 13.56
N ASP A 6 4.32 13.47 12.33
CA ASP A 6 3.39 13.21 11.22
C ASP A 6 2.54 11.96 11.50
N ILE A 7 3.15 10.92 12.06
CA ILE A 7 2.46 9.69 12.45
C ILE A 7 1.42 9.97 13.56
N GLN A 8 1.78 10.74 14.57
CA GLN A 8 0.85 11.08 15.65
C GLN A 8 -0.32 11.92 15.16
N GLN A 9 -0.06 12.90 14.29
CA GLN A 9 -1.11 13.69 13.65
C GLN A 9 -2.04 12.77 12.85
N ARG A 10 -1.48 11.87 12.05
CA ARG A 10 -2.26 10.94 11.22
C ARG A 10 -3.17 10.03 12.05
N LEU A 11 -2.64 9.49 13.15
CA LEU A 11 -3.43 8.70 14.10
C LEU A 11 -4.59 9.48 14.69
N GLU A 12 -4.38 10.75 15.05
CA GLU A 12 -5.41 11.58 15.64
C GLU A 12 -6.50 11.95 14.63
N GLU A 13 -6.13 12.16 13.36
CA GLU A 13 -7.09 12.35 12.27
C GLU A 13 -8.00 11.14 12.09
N MET A 14 -7.43 9.92 12.02
CA MET A 14 -8.18 8.67 11.94
C MET A 14 -9.13 8.49 13.14
N ARG A 15 -8.63 8.71 14.35
CA ARG A 15 -9.42 8.61 15.58
C ARG A 15 -10.57 9.59 15.58
N THR A 16 -10.29 10.84 15.29
CA THR A 16 -11.28 11.92 15.26
C THR A 16 -12.38 11.63 14.22
N ALA A 17 -12.02 11.13 13.05
CA ALA A 17 -12.98 10.80 12.00
C ALA A 17 -13.95 9.69 12.46
N LEU A 18 -13.43 8.63 13.11
CA LEU A 18 -14.28 7.55 13.63
C LEU A 18 -15.14 8.00 14.82
N VAL A 19 -14.58 8.77 15.75
CA VAL A 19 -15.34 9.29 16.91
C VAL A 19 -16.46 10.21 16.47
N LYS A 20 -16.26 11.07 15.48
CA LYS A 20 -17.31 11.90 14.88
C LYS A 20 -18.47 11.10 14.31
N ARG A 21 -18.23 9.85 13.89
CA ARG A 21 -19.27 8.91 13.46
C ARG A 21 -19.89 8.08 14.60
N GLY A 22 -19.56 8.39 15.85
CA GLY A 22 -20.03 7.63 17.01
C GLY A 22 -19.38 6.28 17.21
N VAL A 23 -18.25 6.03 16.55
CA VAL A 23 -17.53 4.74 16.61
C VAL A 23 -16.55 4.74 17.78
N ALA A 24 -16.71 3.79 18.72
CA ALA A 24 -15.79 3.63 19.83
C ALA A 24 -14.41 3.11 19.39
N ILE A 25 -13.36 3.72 19.90
CA ILE A 25 -11.96 3.29 19.64
C ILE A 25 -11.56 2.24 20.67
N THR A 26 -11.84 0.96 20.35
CA THR A 26 -11.38 -0.17 21.15
C THR A 26 -9.87 -0.38 21.02
N PRO A 27 -9.19 -1.05 21.97
CA PRO A 27 -7.75 -1.35 21.86
C PRO A 27 -7.38 -2.06 20.54
N LYS A 28 -8.21 -3.01 20.10
CA LYS A 28 -8.01 -3.74 18.83
C LYS A 28 -8.09 -2.80 17.63
N ARG A 29 -9.09 -1.91 17.61
CA ARG A 29 -9.25 -0.90 16.55
C ARG A 29 -8.11 0.10 16.57
N ALA A 30 -7.72 0.60 17.74
CA ALA A 30 -6.59 1.50 17.88
C ALA A 30 -5.30 0.92 17.28
N LYS A 31 -5.07 -0.40 17.46
CA LYS A 31 -3.91 -1.07 16.88
C LYS A 31 -3.97 -1.17 15.35
N VAL A 32 -5.16 -1.38 14.77
CA VAL A 32 -5.33 -1.31 13.30
C VAL A 32 -4.96 0.08 12.76
N LEU A 33 -5.45 1.14 13.41
CA LEU A 33 -5.13 2.51 13.03
C LEU A 33 -3.62 2.78 13.11
N GLU A 34 -2.98 2.34 14.20
CA GLU A 34 -1.54 2.50 14.40
C GLU A 34 -0.73 1.84 13.28
N ILE A 35 -1.05 0.58 12.94
CA ILE A 35 -0.35 -0.14 11.87
C ILE A 35 -0.53 0.58 10.53
N LEU A 36 -1.74 1.01 10.19
CA LEU A 36 -2.03 1.73 8.96
C LEU A 36 -1.31 3.07 8.90
N ALA A 37 -1.26 3.83 10.00
CA ALA A 37 -0.59 5.13 10.05
C ALA A 37 0.94 5.03 9.98
N THR A 38 1.52 3.89 10.35
CA THR A 38 2.98 3.70 10.39
C THR A 38 3.53 2.89 9.23
N SER A 39 2.68 2.16 8.48
CA SER A 39 3.13 1.27 7.41
C SER A 39 3.46 2.03 6.12
N ASP A 40 4.63 1.76 5.57
CA ASP A 40 5.05 2.14 4.22
C ASP A 40 4.79 1.03 3.19
N GLU A 41 4.22 -0.12 3.60
CA GLU A 41 4.14 -1.32 2.78
C GLU A 41 2.75 -1.60 2.21
N HIS A 42 1.79 -0.73 2.46
CA HIS A 42 0.40 -0.88 2.02
C HIS A 42 -0.15 -2.28 2.35
N PRO A 43 -0.38 -2.60 3.64
CA PRO A 43 -0.77 -3.94 4.06
C PRO A 43 -2.13 -4.35 3.51
N ASN A 44 -2.33 -5.64 3.25
CA ASN A 44 -3.66 -6.21 3.04
C ASN A 44 -4.34 -6.56 4.37
N VAL A 45 -5.61 -6.97 4.32
CA VAL A 45 -6.37 -7.33 5.54
C VAL A 45 -5.74 -8.47 6.33
N GLY A 46 -5.14 -9.45 5.62
CA GLY A 46 -4.45 -10.58 6.25
C GLY A 46 -3.21 -10.13 7.01
N ASP A 47 -2.40 -9.27 6.42
CA ASP A 47 -1.21 -8.69 7.04
C ASP A 47 -1.58 -7.88 8.29
N LEU A 48 -2.61 -7.02 8.17
CA LEU A 48 -3.13 -6.25 9.30
C LEU A 48 -3.63 -7.15 10.43
N HIS A 49 -4.39 -8.19 10.09
CA HIS A 49 -4.91 -9.13 11.07
C HIS A 49 -3.80 -9.87 11.82
N ALA A 50 -2.81 -10.39 11.07
CA ALA A 50 -1.66 -11.08 11.64
C ALA A 50 -0.87 -10.17 12.60
N GLU A 51 -0.65 -8.90 12.21
CA GLU A 51 0.08 -7.96 13.05
C GLU A 51 -0.72 -7.54 14.30
N VAL A 52 -2.02 -7.28 14.16
CA VAL A 52 -2.89 -6.97 15.31
C VAL A 52 -2.95 -8.14 16.30
N GLN A 53 -2.98 -9.38 15.82
CA GLN A 53 -3.03 -10.56 16.69
C GLN A 53 -1.78 -10.74 17.56
N ARG A 54 -0.64 -10.21 17.18
CA ARG A 54 0.57 -10.21 18.03
C ARG A 54 0.36 -9.46 19.35
N TRP A 55 -0.50 -8.43 19.32
CA TRP A 55 -0.82 -7.59 20.49
C TRP A 55 -2.16 -7.98 21.14
N HIS A 56 -3.10 -8.41 20.33
CA HIS A 56 -4.46 -8.76 20.71
C HIS A 56 -4.86 -10.11 20.09
N PRO A 57 -4.42 -11.26 20.64
CA PRO A 57 -4.61 -12.58 20.04
C PRO A 57 -6.06 -12.97 19.73
N SER A 58 -7.02 -12.43 20.48
CA SER A 58 -8.45 -12.67 20.26
C SER A 58 -9.10 -11.76 19.21
N THR A 59 -8.32 -11.07 18.38
CA THR A 59 -8.88 -10.24 17.32
C THR A 59 -9.37 -11.11 16.18
N SER A 60 -10.64 -10.94 15.81
CA SER A 60 -11.22 -11.61 14.64
C SER A 60 -10.88 -10.86 13.36
N LEU A 61 -10.82 -11.56 12.24
CA LEU A 61 -10.66 -10.97 10.92
C LEU A 61 -11.77 -9.95 10.60
N ALA A 62 -13.01 -10.24 11.04
CA ALA A 62 -14.15 -9.33 10.90
C ALA A 62 -13.91 -7.98 11.62
N THR A 63 -13.21 -7.96 12.74
CA THR A 63 -12.86 -6.71 13.44
C THR A 63 -11.96 -5.83 12.58
N VAL A 64 -11.00 -6.43 11.87
CA VAL A 64 -10.09 -5.70 10.96
C VAL A 64 -10.86 -5.18 9.76
N TYR A 65 -11.64 -6.03 9.08
CA TYR A 65 -12.49 -5.62 7.96
C TYR A 65 -13.41 -4.45 8.33
N ASN A 66 -14.16 -4.57 9.42
CA ASN A 66 -15.08 -3.51 9.86
C ASN A 66 -14.34 -2.20 10.18
N THR A 67 -13.11 -2.28 10.67
CA THR A 67 -12.32 -1.08 10.94
C THR A 67 -11.86 -0.41 9.64
N ILE A 68 -11.42 -1.20 8.65
CA ILE A 68 -11.02 -0.70 7.34
C ILE A 68 -12.21 -0.05 6.61
N GLU A 69 -13.37 -0.71 6.59
CA GLU A 69 -14.56 -0.14 5.95
C GLU A 69 -14.94 1.21 6.56
N LEU A 70 -14.91 1.34 7.89
CA LEU A 70 -15.15 2.60 8.56
C LEU A 70 -14.13 3.68 8.19
N LEU A 71 -12.86 3.31 8.03
CA LEU A 71 -11.81 4.23 7.59
C LEU A 71 -11.97 4.63 6.12
N LYS A 72 -12.39 3.72 5.25
CA LYS A 72 -12.73 4.00 3.84
C LYS A 72 -13.89 4.98 3.75
N GLU A 73 -14.99 4.70 4.45
CA GLU A 73 -16.17 5.56 4.49
C GLU A 73 -15.90 6.97 5.03
N THR A 74 -14.86 7.12 5.84
CA THR A 74 -14.44 8.42 6.40
C THR A 74 -13.30 9.07 5.61
N GLY A 75 -12.87 8.49 4.49
CA GLY A 75 -11.77 8.99 3.68
C GLY A 75 -10.41 8.94 4.41
N GLN A 76 -10.28 8.02 5.38
CA GLN A 76 -9.07 7.89 6.19
C GLN A 76 -8.12 6.79 5.71
N VAL A 77 -8.47 6.10 4.65
CA VAL A 77 -7.61 5.09 4.03
C VAL A 77 -7.88 5.07 2.53
N LEU A 78 -6.83 4.98 1.74
CA LEU A 78 -6.91 4.73 0.31
C LEU A 78 -6.88 3.22 0.07
N GLU A 79 -7.87 2.70 -0.65
CA GLU A 79 -7.89 1.32 -1.09
C GLU A 79 -7.26 1.19 -2.47
N LEU A 80 -6.27 0.33 -2.58
CA LEU A 80 -5.59 -0.03 -3.82
C LEU A 80 -6.10 -1.39 -4.29
N GLU A 81 -6.98 -1.37 -5.28
CA GLU A 81 -7.59 -2.56 -5.85
C GLU A 81 -6.69 -3.15 -6.94
N PHE A 82 -6.36 -4.44 -6.81
CA PHE A 82 -5.60 -5.18 -7.83
C PHE A 82 -6.41 -6.41 -8.27
N SER A 83 -6.62 -6.55 -9.57
CA SER A 83 -7.48 -7.60 -10.15
C SER A 83 -7.04 -9.05 -9.86
N ALA A 84 -5.78 -9.28 -9.50
CA ALA A 84 -5.20 -10.61 -9.30
C ALA A 84 -4.68 -10.85 -7.87
N ALA A 85 -4.80 -9.90 -6.97
CA ALA A 85 -4.27 -9.97 -5.61
C ALA A 85 -5.28 -9.39 -4.60
N ALA A 86 -5.05 -9.62 -3.32
CA ALA A 86 -5.82 -8.98 -2.26
C ALA A 86 -5.63 -7.45 -2.29
N ASN A 87 -6.70 -6.70 -2.06
CA ASN A 87 -6.66 -5.25 -1.95
C ASN A 87 -5.65 -4.82 -0.87
N ARG A 88 -4.94 -3.72 -1.15
CA ARG A 88 -3.96 -3.13 -0.25
C ARG A 88 -4.49 -1.80 0.26
N TYR A 89 -4.00 -1.36 1.38
CA TYR A 89 -4.54 -0.18 2.06
C TYR A 89 -3.44 0.79 2.44
N ASP A 90 -3.56 2.04 1.96
CA ASP A 90 -2.71 3.13 2.41
C ASP A 90 -3.44 3.97 3.47
N GLY A 91 -2.96 3.89 4.70
CA GLY A 91 -3.45 4.70 5.80
C GLY A 91 -2.58 5.91 6.09
N ARG A 92 -1.40 6.02 5.51
CA ARG A 92 -0.52 7.19 5.67
C ARG A 92 -0.93 8.34 4.77
N ARG A 93 -1.21 8.03 3.49
CA ARG A 93 -1.61 9.00 2.46
C ARG A 93 -2.99 8.60 1.91
N PRO A 94 -4.09 9.03 2.54
CA PRO A 94 -5.42 8.62 2.12
C PRO A 94 -5.90 9.31 0.84
N ASP A 95 -5.26 10.40 0.44
CA ASP A 95 -5.52 11.11 -0.82
C ASP A 95 -4.92 10.35 -2.01
N SER A 96 -5.52 10.57 -3.19
CA SER A 96 -5.04 9.94 -4.43
C SER A 96 -3.62 10.42 -4.76
N HIS A 97 -2.73 9.48 -5.02
CA HIS A 97 -1.36 9.73 -5.46
C HIS A 97 -0.85 8.56 -6.32
N PRO A 98 0.20 8.77 -7.14
CA PRO A 98 0.75 7.72 -7.98
C PRO A 98 1.49 6.64 -7.18
N HIS A 99 1.39 5.39 -7.65
CA HIS A 99 2.10 4.24 -7.06
C HIS A 99 3.00 3.56 -8.08
N LEU A 100 4.08 2.93 -7.59
CA LEU A 100 4.93 2.04 -8.36
C LEU A 100 4.83 0.61 -7.80
N VAL A 101 4.33 -0.32 -8.62
CA VAL A 101 4.08 -1.72 -8.23
C VAL A 101 5.13 -2.63 -8.83
N CYS A 102 5.82 -3.41 -8.01
CA CYS A 102 6.76 -4.41 -8.48
C CYS A 102 6.03 -5.67 -8.97
N LEU A 103 6.22 -6.02 -10.24
CA LEU A 103 5.62 -7.20 -10.85
C LEU A 103 6.11 -8.54 -10.27
N GLU A 104 7.26 -8.56 -9.59
CA GLU A 104 7.81 -9.79 -9.01
C GLU A 104 7.43 -10.00 -7.54
N CYS A 105 7.69 -9.01 -6.68
CA CYS A 105 7.44 -9.15 -5.25
C CYS A 105 6.18 -8.45 -4.77
N GLN A 106 5.47 -7.78 -5.67
CA GLN A 106 4.21 -7.06 -5.40
C GLN A 106 4.34 -5.95 -4.36
N ARG A 107 5.57 -5.49 -4.10
CA ARG A 107 5.80 -4.29 -3.30
C ARG A 107 5.20 -3.09 -4.01
N ILE A 108 4.59 -2.22 -3.22
CA ILE A 108 4.04 -0.94 -3.66
C ILE A 108 4.86 0.16 -2.99
N ASP A 109 5.29 1.12 -3.77
CA ASP A 109 5.97 2.33 -3.31
C ASP A 109 5.18 3.56 -3.78
N ASP A 110 4.99 4.53 -2.89
CA ASP A 110 4.40 5.82 -3.25
C ASP A 110 5.36 6.60 -4.13
N LEU A 111 4.82 7.31 -5.12
CA LEU A 111 5.59 8.20 -5.95
C LEU A 111 5.25 9.66 -5.67
N GLU A 112 6.29 10.49 -5.68
CA GLU A 112 6.19 11.94 -5.68
C GLU A 112 6.62 12.46 -7.07
N VAL A 113 5.72 12.31 -8.04
CA VAL A 113 5.92 12.84 -9.39
C VAL A 113 4.90 13.95 -9.64
N PRO A 114 5.30 15.02 -10.34
CA PRO A 114 4.35 16.07 -10.71
C PRO A 114 3.24 15.48 -11.57
N GLU A 115 2.00 15.72 -11.17
CA GLU A 115 0.85 15.43 -12.03
C GLU A 115 0.65 16.58 -13.01
N PRO A 116 0.23 16.31 -14.25
CA PRO A 116 -0.07 17.36 -15.19
C PRO A 116 -1.22 18.25 -14.69
N GLU A 117 -0.94 19.54 -14.47
CA GLU A 117 -1.99 20.50 -14.11
C GLU A 117 -3.07 20.57 -15.21
N GLY A 118 -4.33 20.72 -14.81
CA GLY A 118 -5.44 20.90 -15.75
C GLY A 118 -5.85 19.65 -16.53
N ILE A 119 -5.37 18.45 -16.16
CA ILE A 119 -5.73 17.21 -16.89
C ILE A 119 -7.24 16.91 -16.78
N PHE A 120 -7.87 17.19 -15.65
CA PHE A 120 -9.31 16.97 -15.44
C PHE A 120 -10.14 17.90 -16.30
N GLU A 121 -9.76 19.16 -16.34
CA GLU A 121 -10.38 20.20 -17.18
C GLU A 121 -10.24 19.86 -18.67
N ALA A 122 -9.06 19.41 -19.08
CA ALA A 122 -8.81 19.03 -20.48
C ALA A 122 -9.67 17.81 -20.89
N ILE A 123 -9.74 16.77 -20.06
CA ILE A 123 -10.60 15.61 -20.31
C ILE A 123 -12.08 16.01 -20.32
N GLY A 124 -12.50 16.86 -19.39
CA GLY A 124 -13.87 17.35 -19.31
C GLY A 124 -14.26 18.18 -20.55
N ALA A 125 -13.36 19.03 -21.01
CA ALA A 125 -13.58 19.85 -22.20
C ALA A 125 -13.69 19.02 -23.50
N GLU A 126 -12.89 17.95 -23.61
CA GLU A 126 -12.90 17.06 -24.78
C GLU A 126 -14.09 16.11 -24.78
N THR A 127 -14.47 15.57 -23.61
CA THR A 127 -15.41 14.45 -23.51
C THR A 127 -16.78 14.80 -22.94
N GLY A 128 -16.91 15.96 -22.28
CA GLY A 128 -18.13 16.36 -21.56
C GLY A 128 -18.31 15.67 -20.20
N TYR A 129 -17.35 14.90 -19.74
CA TYR A 129 -17.40 14.25 -18.41
C TYR A 129 -16.99 15.21 -17.31
N GLU A 130 -17.64 15.12 -16.15
CA GLU A 130 -17.13 15.65 -14.89
C GLU A 130 -16.16 14.61 -14.30
N VAL A 131 -14.85 14.86 -14.41
CA VAL A 131 -13.83 13.95 -13.87
C VAL A 131 -13.73 14.18 -12.36
N VAL A 132 -14.05 13.16 -11.58
CA VAL A 132 -14.10 13.27 -10.11
C VAL A 132 -12.89 12.65 -9.41
N ARG A 133 -12.17 11.75 -10.08
CA ARG A 133 -10.93 11.17 -9.55
C ARG A 133 -10.12 10.51 -10.65
N GLN A 134 -8.81 10.37 -10.39
CA GLN A 134 -7.91 9.51 -11.19
C GLN A 134 -7.25 8.47 -10.32
N ARG A 135 -6.68 7.47 -10.96
CA ARG A 135 -5.74 6.53 -10.37
C ARG A 135 -4.57 6.35 -11.32
N LEU A 136 -3.35 6.42 -10.82
CA LEU A 136 -2.14 6.33 -11.63
C LEU A 136 -1.18 5.31 -10.99
N ASP A 137 -1.09 4.13 -11.62
CA ASP A 137 -0.18 3.07 -11.18
C ASP A 137 0.86 2.81 -12.26
N TYR A 138 2.12 2.74 -11.86
CA TYR A 138 3.23 2.32 -12.69
C TYR A 138 3.66 0.91 -12.29
N TYR A 139 4.00 0.08 -13.27
CA TYR A 139 4.41 -1.29 -13.06
C TYR A 139 5.85 -1.49 -13.51
N GLY A 140 6.67 -2.11 -12.66
CA GLY A 140 8.09 -2.31 -12.94
C GLY A 140 8.71 -3.42 -12.12
N ILE A 141 10.04 -3.48 -12.09
CA ILE A 141 10.79 -4.42 -11.26
C ILE A 141 11.62 -3.61 -10.26
N CYS A 142 11.37 -3.79 -8.98
CA CYS A 142 12.06 -3.04 -7.94
C CYS A 142 13.57 -3.36 -7.91
N PRO A 143 14.43 -2.45 -7.38
CA PRO A 143 15.88 -2.66 -7.35
C PRO A 143 16.31 -3.96 -6.67
N ASN A 144 15.60 -4.40 -5.65
CA ASN A 144 15.91 -5.66 -4.97
C ASN A 144 15.65 -6.89 -5.86
N CYS A 145 14.57 -6.86 -6.64
CA CYS A 145 14.26 -7.94 -7.59
C CYS A 145 15.21 -7.92 -8.79
N GLN A 146 15.60 -6.73 -9.28
CA GLN A 146 16.62 -6.60 -10.33
C GLN A 146 17.94 -7.25 -9.89
N LYS A 147 18.45 -6.91 -8.70
CA LYS A 147 19.67 -7.53 -8.13
C LYS A 147 19.57 -9.05 -8.00
N LYS A 148 18.40 -9.57 -7.58
CA LYS A 148 18.18 -11.02 -7.50
C LYS A 148 18.22 -11.69 -8.87
N ARG A 149 17.70 -11.03 -9.93
CA ARG A 149 17.79 -11.51 -11.32
C ARG A 149 19.23 -11.58 -11.81
N GLU A 150 19.99 -10.50 -11.60
CA GLU A 150 21.40 -10.41 -11.97
C GLU A 150 22.24 -11.51 -11.29
N SER A 151 22.02 -11.71 -9.98
CA SER A 151 22.71 -12.75 -9.22
C SER A 151 22.38 -14.17 -9.70
N ARG A 152 21.14 -14.42 -10.14
CA ARG A 152 20.75 -15.72 -10.71
C ARG A 152 21.39 -15.96 -12.08
N LEU A 153 21.47 -14.93 -12.91
CA LEU A 153 22.09 -15.01 -14.24
C LEU A 153 23.60 -15.24 -14.14
N SER A 154 24.29 -14.54 -13.23
CA SER A 154 25.74 -14.73 -13.00
C SER A 154 26.04 -16.11 -12.40
N GLY A 155 25.25 -16.62 -11.46
CA GLY A 155 25.42 -17.98 -10.92
C GLY A 155 25.16 -19.08 -11.94
N GLN A 156 24.22 -18.90 -12.87
CA GLN A 156 24.01 -19.82 -13.97
C GLN A 156 25.18 -19.82 -14.98
N ALA A 157 25.73 -18.65 -15.27
CA ALA A 157 26.90 -18.53 -16.15
C ALA A 157 28.15 -19.21 -15.55
N GLU A 158 28.39 -19.08 -14.24
CA GLU A 158 29.48 -19.80 -13.55
C GLU A 158 29.28 -21.29 -13.53
N PHE A 159 28.07 -21.78 -13.31
CA PHE A 159 27.74 -23.19 -13.30
C PHE A 159 27.95 -23.86 -14.69
N VAL A 160 27.58 -23.18 -15.75
CA VAL A 160 27.82 -23.64 -17.14
C VAL A 160 29.32 -23.67 -17.45
N ALA A 161 30.06 -22.61 -17.06
CA ALA A 161 31.50 -22.54 -17.30
C ALA A 161 32.32 -23.61 -16.52
N LEU A 162 31.84 -24.02 -15.35
CA LEU A 162 32.47 -25.12 -14.57
C LEU A 162 32.18 -26.49 -15.16
N ASN A 163 31.00 -26.72 -15.71
CA ASN A 163 30.67 -27.99 -16.37
C ASN A 163 31.41 -28.19 -17.73
N ASP A 164 31.62 -27.12 -18.47
CA ASP A 164 32.41 -27.17 -19.73
C ASP A 164 33.90 -27.46 -19.47
N ARG A 165 34.42 -27.11 -18.30
CA ARG A 165 35.82 -27.46 -17.92
C ARG A 165 36.00 -28.89 -17.37
N ALA A 166 34.94 -29.56 -16.98
CA ALA A 166 34.98 -30.92 -16.44
C ALA A 166 34.88 -32.00 -17.52
N ASN A 167 34.69 -31.65 -18.78
CA ASN A 167 34.55 -32.55 -19.91
C ASN A 167 35.77 -32.55 -20.87
N TYR A 168 36.96 -32.16 -20.39
CA TYR A 168 38.24 -32.30 -21.13
C TYR A 168 39.24 -33.10 -20.32
#